data_ad8025af52158a7deacf250cb415e726
#
_entry.id   ad8025af52158a7deacf250cb415e726
#
_cell.length_a   1.000
_cell.length_b   1.000
_cell.length_c   1.000
_cell.angle_alpha   90.00
_cell.angle_beta   90.00
_cell.angle_gamma   90.00
#
_symmetry.space_group_name_H-M   'P 1'
#
loop_
_entity.id
_entity.type
_entity.pdbx_description
1 polymer ?
#
loop_
_entity_poly.entity_id
_entity_poly.type
_entity_poly.pdbx_seq_one_letter_code
_entity_poly.pdbx_strand_id
1 'polypeptide(L)'
;GGRLAYREAGEGPVLFFFHGMNGSSRSWLYIFEALSPSFRIVAWDAPSFGDSDTYGDRIEDYVQAARALLHAIEINEAIVIGHSMGGVIAARFAADPGFLTQGLVLSSTHLGFGLPEGAPLMERYAKRMDHIRSKGCDIAYGIERAKRSTPKGTSEAVIQFLADISTGAKLEGIRDGGRMSQETDNSKISHAIIVPVLILSGGRDNVIAPEMHT
;
A
#
# COMPACT_ATOMS: atom_id res chain seq x y z
N GLY A 1 18.60 11.78 -7.31
CA GLY A 1 17.15 11.77 -7.13
C GLY A 1 16.52 10.79 -8.08
N GLY A 2 15.45 10.13 -7.67
CA GLY A 2 14.67 9.22 -8.47
C GLY A 2 13.28 9.79 -8.74
N ARG A 3 12.48 9.07 -9.54
CA ARG A 3 11.13 9.43 -9.93
C ARG A 3 10.12 8.71 -9.04
N LEU A 4 9.15 9.45 -8.49
CA LEU A 4 7.93 8.91 -7.89
C LEU A 4 6.75 9.24 -8.79
N ALA A 5 6.01 8.21 -9.18
CA ALA A 5 4.80 8.35 -9.96
C ALA A 5 3.57 8.42 -9.04
N TYR A 6 2.57 9.18 -9.47
CA TYR A 6 1.30 9.30 -8.76
C TYR A 6 0.17 9.65 -9.73
N ARG A 7 -1.06 9.51 -9.25
CA ARG A 7 -2.27 9.99 -9.90
C ARG A 7 -2.95 10.99 -8.99
N GLU A 8 -3.57 11.99 -9.59
CA GLU A 8 -4.26 13.03 -8.87
C GLU A 8 -5.56 13.42 -9.58
N ALA A 9 -6.60 13.72 -8.81
CA ALA A 9 -7.85 14.31 -9.31
C ALA A 9 -8.61 15.01 -8.19
N GLY A 10 -9.49 15.95 -8.57
CA GLY A 10 -10.35 16.71 -7.67
C GLY A 10 -9.66 17.87 -6.98
N GLU A 11 -10.44 18.60 -6.19
CA GLU A 11 -10.02 19.74 -5.39
C GLU A 11 -10.63 19.64 -4.00
N GLY A 12 -10.06 20.37 -3.02
CA GLY A 12 -10.55 20.39 -1.64
C GLY A 12 -9.62 19.69 -0.65
N PRO A 13 -10.13 19.16 0.49
CA PRO A 13 -9.32 18.44 1.46
C PRO A 13 -8.58 17.26 0.85
N VAL A 14 -7.31 17.08 1.24
CA VAL A 14 -6.45 16.07 0.60
C VAL A 14 -6.65 14.69 1.21
N LEU A 15 -6.84 13.70 0.34
CA LEU A 15 -6.79 12.27 0.65
C LEU A 15 -5.57 11.66 -0.02
N PHE A 16 -4.62 11.14 0.76
CA PHE A 16 -3.41 10.49 0.24
C PHE A 16 -3.45 8.98 0.45
N PHE A 17 -3.31 8.22 -0.65
CA PHE A 17 -3.55 6.79 -0.70
C PHE A 17 -2.28 5.97 -0.89
N PHE A 18 -2.09 4.99 0.01
CA PHE A 18 -1.01 4.00 0.02
C PHE A 18 -1.55 2.62 -0.38
N HIS A 19 -1.13 2.10 -1.53
CA HIS A 19 -1.60 0.82 -2.07
C HIS A 19 -0.96 -0.41 -1.42
N GLY A 20 -1.57 -1.58 -1.59
CA GLY A 20 -1.05 -2.87 -1.14
C GLY A 20 0.01 -3.46 -2.08
N MET A 21 0.59 -4.60 -1.67
CA MET A 21 1.74 -5.28 -2.29
C MET A 21 1.62 -5.58 -3.81
N ASN A 22 0.44 -5.80 -4.34
CA ASN A 22 0.25 -6.06 -5.78
C ASN A 22 -0.40 -4.86 -6.49
N GLY A 23 -0.43 -3.71 -5.81
CA GLY A 23 -1.13 -2.53 -6.28
C GLY A 23 -0.21 -1.49 -6.89
N SER A 24 -0.84 -0.40 -7.25
CA SER A 24 -0.27 0.87 -7.68
C SER A 24 -1.31 1.97 -7.44
N SER A 25 -1.06 3.18 -7.86
CA SER A 25 -2.05 4.26 -7.89
C SER A 25 -3.35 3.86 -8.60
N ARG A 26 -3.28 2.93 -9.56
CA ARG A 26 -4.44 2.38 -10.28
C ARG A 26 -5.44 1.63 -9.40
N SER A 27 -5.00 1.13 -8.24
CA SER A 27 -5.88 0.41 -7.30
C SER A 27 -7.05 1.26 -6.80
N TRP A 28 -6.94 2.57 -6.92
CA TRP A 28 -7.88 3.54 -6.37
C TRP A 28 -8.80 4.18 -7.40
N LEU A 29 -8.82 3.70 -8.67
CA LEU A 29 -9.56 4.36 -9.76
C LEU A 29 -11.06 4.55 -9.45
N TYR A 30 -11.74 3.57 -8.85
CA TYR A 30 -13.13 3.72 -8.43
C TYR A 30 -13.32 4.71 -7.28
N ILE A 31 -12.31 4.84 -6.41
CA ILE A 31 -12.30 5.84 -5.34
C ILE A 31 -12.11 7.25 -5.93
N PHE A 32 -11.29 7.39 -6.97
CA PHE A 32 -11.17 8.65 -7.71
C PHE A 32 -12.52 9.10 -8.27
N GLU A 33 -13.24 8.20 -8.94
CA GLU A 33 -14.57 8.49 -9.49
C GLU A 33 -15.56 8.93 -8.40
N ALA A 34 -15.56 8.22 -7.26
CA ALA A 34 -16.51 8.47 -6.19
C ALA A 34 -16.22 9.73 -5.36
N LEU A 35 -14.95 10.04 -5.09
CA LEU A 35 -14.56 11.04 -4.10
C LEU A 35 -13.96 12.33 -4.69
N SER A 36 -13.47 12.33 -5.95
CA SER A 36 -12.90 13.53 -6.56
C SER A 36 -13.86 14.73 -6.68
N PRO A 37 -15.20 14.57 -6.67
CA PRO A 37 -16.09 15.73 -6.61
C PRO A 37 -16.00 16.53 -5.30
N SER A 38 -15.44 15.97 -4.21
CA SER A 38 -15.41 16.59 -2.89
C SER A 38 -14.03 16.68 -2.25
N PHE A 39 -13.04 15.97 -2.81
CA PHE A 39 -11.69 15.85 -2.25
C PHE A 39 -10.62 15.94 -3.35
N ARG A 40 -9.48 16.48 -2.99
CA ARG A 40 -8.24 16.32 -3.76
C ARG A 40 -7.64 14.96 -3.43
N ILE A 41 -7.69 14.03 -4.37
CA ILE A 41 -7.22 12.66 -4.20
C ILE A 41 -5.84 12.54 -4.80
N VAL A 42 -4.88 12.04 -4.04
CA VAL A 42 -3.53 11.69 -4.50
C VAL A 42 -3.28 10.23 -4.18
N ALA A 43 -2.95 9.44 -5.17
CA ALA A 43 -2.57 8.05 -5.02
C ALA A 43 -1.21 7.83 -5.67
N TRP A 44 -0.23 7.41 -4.88
CA TRP A 44 1.12 7.19 -5.37
C TRP A 44 1.33 5.77 -5.89
N ASP A 45 2.36 5.61 -6.69
CA ASP A 45 3.03 4.34 -6.85
C ASP A 45 4.18 4.30 -5.83
N ALA A 46 4.10 3.38 -4.88
CA ALA A 46 5.14 3.25 -3.85
C ALA A 46 6.51 2.97 -4.48
N PRO A 47 7.63 3.27 -3.81
CA PRO A 47 8.96 2.87 -4.26
C PRO A 47 9.02 1.43 -4.73
N SER A 48 9.61 1.18 -5.89
CA SER A 48 9.69 -0.13 -6.58
C SER A 48 8.38 -0.66 -7.17
N PHE A 49 7.27 0.10 -7.12
CA PHE A 49 5.97 -0.27 -7.70
C PHE A 49 5.57 0.66 -8.84
N GLY A 50 4.63 0.19 -9.69
CA GLY A 50 4.09 0.97 -10.80
C GLY A 50 5.20 1.63 -11.63
N ASP A 51 5.10 2.94 -11.83
CA ASP A 51 6.08 3.73 -12.58
C ASP A 51 7.12 4.44 -11.70
N SER A 52 7.15 4.13 -10.39
CA SER A 52 8.15 4.66 -9.46
C SER A 52 9.47 3.89 -9.54
N ASP A 53 10.57 4.62 -9.28
CA ASP A 53 11.91 4.06 -9.12
C ASP A 53 12.06 3.37 -7.76
N THR A 54 13.15 2.60 -7.59
CA THR A 54 13.52 2.00 -6.31
C THR A 54 14.21 3.04 -5.43
N TYR A 55 13.85 3.06 -4.12
CA TYR A 55 14.44 4.00 -3.14
C TYR A 55 15.09 3.30 -1.95
N GLY A 56 14.76 2.06 -1.68
CA GLY A 56 15.19 1.28 -0.54
C GLY A 56 14.13 0.26 -0.13
N ASP A 57 14.40 -0.46 0.95
CA ASP A 57 13.54 -1.55 1.43
C ASP A 57 13.19 -1.44 2.93
N ARG A 58 13.48 -0.27 3.55
CA ARG A 58 13.13 0.03 4.94
C ARG A 58 11.89 0.91 5.00
N ILE A 59 11.15 0.82 6.10
CA ILE A 59 9.93 1.63 6.29
C ILE A 59 10.23 3.14 6.23
N GLU A 60 11.39 3.56 6.72
CA GLU A 60 11.83 4.95 6.70
C GLU A 60 12.02 5.47 5.26
N ASP A 61 12.47 4.63 4.33
CA ASP A 61 12.63 5.00 2.92
C ASP A 61 11.28 5.29 2.28
N TYR A 62 10.25 4.48 2.59
CA TYR A 62 8.89 4.70 2.11
C TYR A 62 8.27 5.96 2.70
N VAL A 63 8.45 6.20 3.99
CA VAL A 63 7.95 7.42 4.66
C VAL A 63 8.62 8.68 4.08
N GLN A 64 9.94 8.66 3.90
CA GLN A 64 10.67 9.78 3.31
C GLN A 64 10.25 10.02 1.86
N ALA A 65 10.07 8.96 1.06
CA ALA A 65 9.59 9.07 -0.31
C ALA A 65 8.18 9.70 -0.38
N ALA A 66 7.27 9.28 0.50
CA ALA A 66 5.92 9.86 0.57
C ALA A 66 5.95 11.35 0.94
N ARG A 67 6.76 11.73 1.94
CA ARG A 67 6.96 13.14 2.32
C ARG A 67 7.54 13.96 1.18
N ALA A 68 8.57 13.44 0.51
CA ALA A 68 9.19 14.12 -0.62
C ALA A 68 8.20 14.34 -1.77
N LEU A 69 7.34 13.36 -2.07
CA LEU A 69 6.27 13.51 -3.05
C LEU A 69 5.30 14.62 -2.65
N LEU A 70 4.73 14.55 -1.44
CA LEU A 70 3.74 15.52 -0.99
C LEU A 70 4.31 16.94 -0.94
N HIS A 71 5.55 17.09 -0.49
CA HIS A 71 6.26 18.38 -0.52
C HIS A 71 6.44 18.90 -1.96
N ALA A 72 6.82 18.04 -2.90
CA ALA A 72 7.04 18.41 -4.30
C ALA A 72 5.76 18.86 -5.03
N ILE A 73 4.59 18.42 -4.55
CA ILE A 73 3.27 18.82 -5.08
C ILE A 73 2.52 19.78 -4.15
N GLU A 74 3.27 20.43 -3.24
CA GLU A 74 2.82 21.50 -2.34
C GLU A 74 1.66 21.08 -1.42
N ILE A 75 1.66 19.83 -0.94
CA ILE A 75 0.70 19.32 0.03
C ILE A 75 1.39 19.27 1.42
N ASN A 76 0.83 20.02 2.37
CA ASN A 76 1.37 20.12 3.73
C ASN A 76 0.55 19.35 4.76
N GLU A 77 -0.68 18.97 4.43
CA GLU A 77 -1.59 18.22 5.31
C GLU A 77 -2.47 17.26 4.49
N ALA A 78 -2.84 16.12 5.06
CA ALA A 78 -3.75 15.18 4.44
C ALA A 78 -4.39 14.21 5.46
N ILE A 79 -5.54 13.65 5.09
CA ILE A 79 -5.98 12.37 5.63
C ILE A 79 -5.26 11.28 4.85
N VAL A 80 -4.61 10.35 5.54
CA VAL A 80 -3.87 9.26 4.89
C VAL A 80 -4.64 7.95 4.96
N ILE A 81 -4.67 7.23 3.85
CA ILE A 81 -5.41 5.99 3.68
C ILE A 81 -4.45 4.89 3.22
N GLY A 82 -4.34 3.81 4.00
CA GLY A 82 -3.47 2.69 3.65
C GLY A 82 -4.21 1.35 3.57
N HIS A 83 -3.95 0.60 2.50
CA HIS A 83 -4.46 -0.74 2.33
C HIS A 83 -3.33 -1.78 2.41
N SER A 84 -3.51 -2.82 3.25
CA SER A 84 -2.55 -3.93 3.37
C SER A 84 -1.12 -3.42 3.67
N MET A 85 -0.11 -3.73 2.84
CA MET A 85 1.24 -3.14 2.92
C MET A 85 1.21 -1.60 3.06
N GLY A 86 0.34 -0.94 2.29
CA GLY A 86 0.16 0.52 2.37
C GLY A 86 -0.34 0.99 3.73
N GLY A 87 -1.08 0.16 4.47
CA GLY A 87 -1.49 0.47 5.84
C GLY A 87 -0.34 0.44 6.83
N VAL A 88 0.64 -0.45 6.64
CA VAL A 88 1.89 -0.45 7.43
C VAL A 88 2.64 0.87 7.22
N ILE A 89 2.73 1.32 5.96
CA ILE A 89 3.38 2.60 5.62
C ILE A 89 2.58 3.78 6.18
N ALA A 90 1.26 3.80 5.98
CA ALA A 90 0.38 4.88 6.43
C ALA A 90 0.41 5.07 7.95
N ALA A 91 0.45 3.97 8.73
CA ALA A 91 0.57 4.03 10.18
C ALA A 91 1.90 4.67 10.62
N ARG A 92 3.03 4.27 10.00
CA ARG A 92 4.34 4.87 10.28
C ARG A 92 4.38 6.33 9.85
N PHE A 93 3.80 6.65 8.70
CA PHE A 93 3.70 8.02 8.20
C PHE A 93 2.86 8.93 9.14
N ALA A 94 1.74 8.42 9.66
CA ALA A 94 0.88 9.17 10.57
C ALA A 94 1.53 9.44 11.94
N ALA A 95 2.47 8.58 12.36
CA ALA A 95 3.27 8.78 13.57
C ALA A 95 4.48 9.71 13.37
N ASP A 96 4.82 10.07 12.12
CA ASP A 96 5.94 10.94 11.80
C ASP A 96 5.57 12.41 12.01
N PRO A 97 6.23 13.14 12.92
CA PRO A 97 5.92 14.56 13.16
C PRO A 97 6.30 15.50 12.00
N GLY A 98 6.99 14.97 10.98
CA GLY A 98 7.43 15.78 9.83
C GLY A 98 6.35 16.07 8.80
N PHE A 99 5.10 15.63 9.02
CA PHE A 99 3.95 15.93 8.16
C PHE A 99 2.67 16.03 9.00
N LEU A 100 1.78 16.98 8.65
CA LEU A 100 0.50 17.14 9.35
C LEU A 100 -0.53 16.13 8.82
N THR A 101 -0.59 14.96 9.47
CA THR A 101 -1.66 14.00 9.26
C THR A 101 -2.91 14.43 10.01
N GLN A 102 -4.04 14.61 9.30
CA GLN A 102 -5.31 15.00 9.87
C GLN A 102 -6.19 13.83 10.33
N GLY A 103 -5.95 12.64 9.78
CA GLY A 103 -6.65 11.40 10.09
C GLY A 103 -6.01 10.22 9.38
N LEU A 104 -6.24 9.02 9.89
CA LEU A 104 -5.67 7.78 9.38
C LEU A 104 -6.78 6.76 9.11
N VAL A 105 -6.80 6.21 7.90
CA VAL A 105 -7.67 5.08 7.54
C VAL A 105 -6.82 3.85 7.25
N LEU A 106 -7.04 2.78 7.99
CA LEU A 106 -6.36 1.50 7.85
C LEU A 106 -7.33 0.45 7.31
N SER A 107 -7.07 -0.05 6.10
CA SER A 107 -7.93 -1.02 5.43
C SER A 107 -7.21 -2.36 5.25
N SER A 108 -7.75 -3.44 5.83
CA SER A 108 -7.23 -4.81 5.72
C SER A 108 -5.70 -4.86 5.84
N THR A 109 -5.17 -4.36 6.95
CA THR A 109 -3.72 -4.20 7.19
C THR A 109 -3.28 -4.83 8.51
N HIS A 110 -1.99 -4.73 8.81
CA HIS A 110 -1.34 -5.20 10.04
C HIS A 110 -0.27 -4.21 10.49
N LEU A 111 0.29 -4.42 11.68
CA LEU A 111 1.31 -3.52 12.26
C LEU A 111 2.75 -3.78 11.74
N GLY A 112 2.92 -4.68 10.79
CA GLY A 112 4.20 -5.26 10.41
C GLY A 112 4.42 -6.60 11.12
N PHE A 113 5.52 -7.31 10.79
CA PHE A 113 5.80 -8.63 11.38
C PHE A 113 6.91 -8.58 12.44
N GLY A 114 7.65 -7.47 12.55
CA GLY A 114 8.67 -7.25 13.57
C GLY A 114 9.85 -8.23 13.50
N LEU A 115 10.13 -8.82 12.34
CA LEU A 115 11.29 -9.69 12.18
C LEU A 115 12.59 -8.87 12.25
N PRO A 116 13.71 -9.49 12.72
CA PRO A 116 15.00 -8.82 12.72
C PRO A 116 15.42 -8.34 11.32
N GLU A 117 16.13 -7.21 11.28
CA GLU A 117 16.74 -6.69 10.05
C GLU A 117 17.66 -7.74 9.42
N GLY A 118 17.56 -7.93 8.10
CA GLY A 118 18.34 -8.93 7.36
C GLY A 118 17.84 -10.37 7.50
N ALA A 119 16.74 -10.62 8.20
CA ALA A 119 16.15 -11.94 8.25
C ALA A 119 15.84 -12.48 6.84
N PRO A 120 15.90 -13.79 6.60
CA PRO A 120 15.47 -14.37 5.33
C PRO A 120 14.08 -13.89 4.94
N LEU A 121 13.89 -13.61 3.66
CA LEU A 121 12.60 -13.13 3.17
C LEU A 121 11.51 -14.19 3.45
N MET A 122 10.38 -13.76 4.03
CA MET A 122 9.28 -14.66 4.35
C MET A 122 8.86 -15.47 3.13
N GLU A 123 8.56 -16.75 3.34
CA GLU A 123 8.21 -17.71 2.29
C GLU A 123 7.11 -17.20 1.34
N ARG A 124 6.13 -16.47 1.87
CA ARG A 124 5.04 -15.87 1.06
C ARG A 124 5.55 -14.90 0.00
N TYR A 125 6.63 -14.16 0.27
CA TYR A 125 7.26 -13.23 -0.67
C TYR A 125 8.23 -13.96 -1.59
N ALA A 126 9.05 -14.87 -1.06
CA ALA A 126 9.97 -15.69 -1.83
C ALA A 126 9.24 -16.48 -2.92
N LYS A 127 8.15 -17.19 -2.58
CA LYS A 127 7.31 -17.91 -3.55
C LYS A 127 6.75 -17.01 -4.65
N ARG A 128 6.37 -15.76 -4.33
CA ARG A 128 5.91 -14.81 -5.35
C ARG A 128 7.04 -14.41 -6.29
N MET A 129 8.22 -14.11 -5.75
CA MET A 129 9.38 -13.78 -6.57
C MET A 129 9.76 -14.94 -7.50
N ASP A 130 9.75 -16.18 -7.00
CA ASP A 130 10.06 -17.35 -7.80
C ASP A 130 9.02 -17.56 -8.91
N HIS A 131 7.73 -17.32 -8.62
CA HIS A 131 6.69 -17.36 -9.65
C HIS A 131 6.95 -16.32 -10.73
N ILE A 132 7.19 -15.06 -10.35
CA ILE A 132 7.43 -13.95 -11.28
C ILE A 132 8.68 -14.19 -12.12
N ARG A 133 9.76 -14.70 -11.53
CA ARG A 133 11.00 -15.05 -12.24
C ARG A 133 10.78 -16.14 -13.29
N SER A 134 9.98 -17.15 -12.95
CA SER A 134 9.81 -18.35 -13.80
C SER A 134 8.72 -18.20 -14.85
N LYS A 135 7.67 -17.43 -14.58
CA LYS A 135 6.45 -17.35 -15.40
C LYS A 135 6.04 -15.93 -15.79
N GLY A 136 6.63 -14.91 -15.16
CA GLY A 136 6.23 -13.51 -15.33
C GLY A 136 4.96 -13.16 -14.55
N CYS A 137 4.49 -11.93 -14.77
CA CYS A 137 3.23 -11.40 -14.23
C CYS A 137 2.21 -11.25 -15.37
N ASP A 138 1.75 -12.36 -15.91
CA ASP A 138 0.70 -12.33 -16.93
C ASP A 138 -0.71 -12.20 -16.33
N ILE A 139 -1.72 -12.10 -17.19
CA ILE A 139 -3.11 -11.98 -16.77
C ILE A 139 -3.60 -13.21 -15.99
N ALA A 140 -3.07 -14.41 -16.27
CA ALA A 140 -3.42 -15.62 -15.55
C ALA A 140 -2.94 -15.57 -14.10
N TYR A 141 -1.71 -15.08 -13.87
CA TYR A 141 -1.21 -14.75 -12.53
C TYR A 141 -2.10 -13.74 -11.83
N GLY A 142 -2.45 -12.64 -12.52
CA GLY A 142 -3.34 -11.61 -11.98
C GLY A 142 -4.70 -12.18 -11.56
N ILE A 143 -5.33 -13.00 -12.39
CA ILE A 143 -6.61 -13.66 -12.08
C ILE A 143 -6.50 -14.58 -10.86
N GLU A 144 -5.44 -15.40 -10.78
CA GLU A 144 -5.19 -16.25 -9.61
C GLU A 144 -5.08 -15.40 -8.33
N ARG A 145 -4.32 -14.31 -8.38
CA ARG A 145 -4.16 -13.38 -7.26
C ARG A 145 -5.47 -12.73 -6.84
N ALA A 146 -6.25 -12.21 -7.81
CA ALA A 146 -7.54 -11.60 -7.58
C ALA A 146 -8.52 -12.56 -6.90
N LYS A 147 -8.65 -13.79 -7.43
CA LYS A 147 -9.53 -14.83 -6.86
C LYS A 147 -9.15 -15.24 -5.43
N ARG A 148 -7.86 -15.21 -5.08
CA ARG A 148 -7.40 -15.53 -3.72
C ARG A 148 -7.69 -14.43 -2.70
N SER A 149 -7.77 -13.17 -3.15
CA SER A 149 -7.98 -11.99 -2.29
C SER A 149 -9.43 -11.49 -2.28
N THR A 150 -10.33 -12.16 -2.96
CA THR A 150 -11.75 -11.78 -3.03
C THR A 150 -12.68 -12.92 -2.58
N PRO A 151 -13.88 -12.62 -2.06
CA PRO A 151 -14.87 -13.62 -1.72
C PRO A 151 -15.32 -14.45 -2.96
N LYS A 152 -15.76 -15.67 -2.72
CA LYS A 152 -16.44 -16.46 -3.77
C LYS A 152 -17.66 -15.70 -4.27
N GLY A 153 -17.85 -15.68 -5.60
CA GLY A 153 -18.98 -14.96 -6.24
C GLY A 153 -18.70 -13.49 -6.55
N THR A 154 -17.46 -13.01 -6.32
CA THR A 154 -17.04 -11.70 -6.83
C THR A 154 -17.20 -11.65 -8.34
N SER A 155 -17.75 -10.54 -8.86
CA SER A 155 -18.02 -10.37 -10.29
C SER A 155 -16.74 -10.47 -11.12
N GLU A 156 -16.89 -10.96 -12.35
CA GLU A 156 -15.74 -11.13 -13.26
C GLU A 156 -15.08 -9.79 -13.60
N ALA A 157 -15.86 -8.71 -13.68
CA ALA A 157 -15.33 -7.36 -13.90
C ALA A 157 -14.38 -6.91 -12.77
N VAL A 158 -14.71 -7.20 -11.51
CA VAL A 158 -13.83 -6.89 -10.37
C VAL A 158 -12.59 -7.78 -10.39
N ILE A 159 -12.75 -9.10 -10.69
CA ILE A 159 -11.61 -10.01 -10.82
C ILE A 159 -10.67 -9.53 -11.92
N GLN A 160 -11.20 -9.17 -13.09
CA GLN A 160 -10.40 -8.66 -14.22
C GLN A 160 -9.67 -7.35 -13.86
N PHE A 161 -10.36 -6.40 -13.22
CA PHE A 161 -9.76 -5.15 -12.77
C PHE A 161 -8.57 -5.39 -11.82
N LEU A 162 -8.74 -6.25 -10.81
CA LEU A 162 -7.67 -6.59 -9.87
C LEU A 162 -6.53 -7.37 -10.54
N ALA A 163 -6.88 -8.22 -11.50
CA ALA A 163 -5.91 -8.96 -12.28
C ALA A 163 -5.03 -8.02 -13.12
N ASP A 164 -5.62 -7.08 -13.84
CA ASP A 164 -4.89 -6.08 -14.65
C ASP A 164 -3.93 -5.24 -13.81
N ILE A 165 -4.32 -4.84 -12.59
CA ILE A 165 -3.43 -4.14 -11.67
C ILE A 165 -2.26 -5.04 -11.27
N SER A 166 -2.53 -6.32 -10.97
CA SER A 166 -1.52 -7.27 -10.50
C SER A 166 -0.48 -7.64 -11.57
N THR A 167 -0.78 -7.49 -12.87
CA THR A 167 0.20 -7.70 -13.95
C THR A 167 1.35 -6.71 -13.92
N GLY A 168 1.17 -5.56 -13.27
CA GLY A 168 2.22 -4.55 -13.07
C GLY A 168 3.18 -4.82 -11.91
N ALA A 169 3.07 -5.97 -11.24
CA ALA A 169 3.96 -6.30 -10.13
C ALA A 169 5.41 -6.53 -10.61
N LYS A 170 6.37 -5.90 -9.92
CA LYS A 170 7.80 -6.00 -10.20
C LYS A 170 8.48 -6.86 -9.13
N LEU A 171 9.56 -7.56 -9.51
CA LEU A 171 10.38 -8.34 -8.56
C LEU A 171 10.91 -7.47 -7.42
N GLU A 172 11.40 -6.30 -7.76
CA GLU A 172 11.92 -5.31 -6.80
C GLU A 172 10.83 -4.91 -5.81
N GLY A 173 9.62 -4.62 -6.26
CA GLY A 173 8.50 -4.26 -5.41
C GLY A 173 8.10 -5.36 -4.43
N ILE A 174 8.08 -6.62 -4.88
CA ILE A 174 7.79 -7.77 -3.99
C ILE A 174 8.93 -7.97 -2.98
N ARG A 175 10.18 -7.82 -3.41
CA ARG A 175 11.36 -7.94 -2.52
C ARG A 175 11.36 -6.83 -1.48
N ASP A 176 11.34 -5.58 -1.93
CA ASP A 176 11.55 -4.40 -1.09
C ASP A 176 10.34 -4.17 -0.17
N GLY A 177 9.13 -4.20 -0.72
CA GLY A 177 7.91 -4.10 0.07
C GLY A 177 7.70 -5.29 1.02
N GLY A 178 8.14 -6.48 0.61
CA GLY A 178 8.15 -7.67 1.46
C GLY A 178 9.09 -7.52 2.65
N ARG A 179 10.32 -7.07 2.40
CA ARG A 179 11.32 -6.80 3.43
C ARG A 179 10.85 -5.68 4.36
N MET A 180 10.43 -4.56 3.81
CA MET A 180 9.85 -3.46 4.59
C MET A 180 8.73 -3.97 5.50
N SER A 181 7.75 -4.72 4.98
CA SER A 181 6.63 -5.22 5.78
C SER A 181 7.05 -6.21 6.86
N GLN A 182 8.03 -7.11 6.57
CA GLN A 182 8.44 -8.13 7.54
C GLN A 182 9.31 -7.58 8.67
N GLU A 183 10.12 -6.55 8.43
CA GLU A 183 11.03 -5.97 9.41
C GLU A 183 10.39 -4.84 10.22
N THR A 184 9.29 -4.25 9.72
CA THR A 184 8.55 -3.20 10.42
C THR A 184 7.82 -3.77 11.64
N ASP A 185 7.85 -2.99 12.74
CA ASP A 185 7.04 -3.20 13.95
C ASP A 185 6.42 -1.87 14.37
N ASN A 186 5.18 -1.64 13.94
CA ASN A 186 4.42 -0.44 14.27
C ASN A 186 3.73 -0.52 15.65
N SER A 187 3.74 -1.67 16.31
CA SER A 187 3.23 -1.77 17.69
C SER A 187 4.00 -0.85 18.65
N LYS A 188 5.29 -0.66 18.37
CA LYS A 188 6.18 0.19 19.17
C LYS A 188 5.92 1.70 19.02
N ILE A 189 5.24 2.11 17.94
CA ILE A 189 5.01 3.54 17.63
C ILE A 189 3.53 3.91 17.61
N SER A 190 2.63 2.98 17.88
CA SER A 190 1.18 3.22 17.84
C SER A 190 0.74 4.37 18.77
N HIS A 191 1.42 4.53 19.93
CA HIS A 191 1.19 5.62 20.88
C HIS A 191 1.51 7.03 20.31
N ALA A 192 2.29 7.12 19.22
CA ALA A 192 2.60 8.38 18.55
C ALA A 192 1.52 8.78 17.52
N ILE A 193 0.57 7.89 17.22
CA ILE A 193 -0.57 8.19 16.35
C ILE A 193 -1.64 8.87 17.19
N ILE A 194 -1.68 10.22 17.14
CA ILE A 194 -2.57 11.06 17.95
C ILE A 194 -3.77 11.63 17.18
N VAL A 195 -3.95 11.18 15.93
CA VAL A 195 -5.05 11.61 15.05
C VAL A 195 -6.21 10.63 15.10
N PRO A 196 -7.43 11.01 14.67
CA PRO A 196 -8.53 10.06 14.51
C PRO A 196 -8.14 8.91 13.58
N VAL A 197 -8.45 7.66 14.00
CA VAL A 197 -8.15 6.45 13.24
C VAL A 197 -9.44 5.72 12.90
N LEU A 198 -9.62 5.37 11.63
CA LEU A 198 -10.67 4.47 11.15
C LEU A 198 -10.03 3.16 10.68
N ILE A 199 -10.49 2.04 11.27
CA ILE A 199 -10.06 0.70 10.83
C ILE A 199 -11.19 0.05 10.05
N LEU A 200 -10.88 -0.39 8.82
CA LEU A 200 -11.77 -1.13 7.94
C LEU A 200 -11.27 -2.56 7.80
N SER A 201 -12.02 -3.51 8.30
CA SER A 201 -11.70 -4.94 8.25
C SER A 201 -12.80 -5.71 7.54
N GLY A 202 -12.43 -6.56 6.59
CA GLY A 202 -13.38 -7.45 5.93
C GLY A 202 -13.73 -8.63 6.83
N GLY A 203 -15.02 -8.85 7.11
CA GLY A 203 -15.47 -9.99 7.94
C GLY A 203 -15.16 -11.39 7.34
N ARG A 204 -14.62 -11.45 6.12
CA ARG A 204 -14.18 -12.66 5.43
C ARG A 204 -12.76 -12.50 4.87
N ASP A 205 -11.95 -11.62 5.48
CA ASP A 205 -10.55 -11.45 5.09
C ASP A 205 -9.77 -12.72 5.46
N ASN A 206 -9.23 -13.39 4.45
CA ASN A 206 -8.40 -14.58 4.59
C ASN A 206 -6.91 -14.32 4.28
N VAL A 207 -6.56 -13.06 4.06
CA VAL A 207 -5.20 -12.60 3.79
C VAL A 207 -4.58 -12.00 5.05
N ILE A 208 -5.36 -11.17 5.73
CA ILE A 208 -5.01 -10.58 7.02
C ILE A 208 -6.00 -11.12 8.05
N ALA A 209 -5.55 -12.01 8.90
CA ALA A 209 -6.40 -12.61 9.93
C ALA A 209 -6.91 -11.54 10.91
N PRO A 210 -8.15 -11.64 11.43
CA PRO A 210 -8.71 -10.65 12.35
C PRO A 210 -7.82 -10.32 13.55
N GLU A 211 -7.06 -11.30 14.05
CA GLU A 211 -6.12 -11.15 15.17
C GLU A 211 -4.92 -10.24 14.84
N MET A 212 -4.66 -9.99 13.56
CA MET A 212 -3.58 -9.10 13.10
C MET A 212 -4.01 -7.63 12.97
N HIS A 213 -5.30 -7.33 13.20
CA HIS A 213 -5.83 -5.97 13.13
C HIS A 213 -5.74 -5.21 14.48
N THR A 214 -5.24 -5.86 15.53
CA THR A 214 -5.15 -5.29 16.89
C THR A 214 -3.76 -4.78 17.20
#